data_1f05735ecef7220d53ba1b7feccd6dbe
#
_entry.id   1f05735ecef7220d53ba1b7feccd6dbe
#
_cell.length_a   1.000
_cell.length_b   1.000
_cell.length_c   1.000
_cell.angle_alpha   90.00
_cell.angle_beta   90.00
_cell.angle_gamma   90.00
#
_symmetry.space_group_name_H-M   'P 1'
#
loop_
_entity.id
_entity.type
_entity.pdbx_description
1 polymer ?
#
loop_
_entity_poly.entity_id
_entity_poly.type
_entity_poly.pdbx_seq_one_letter_code
_entity_poly.pdbx_strand_id
1 'polypeptide(L)'
;MTTAALHVARTGLDAQATRMQVIANNLANVNTTGFKRDRASFETLAYQMIRAPGANSSADDKYAIGLSLGTGVQMMGTAKIDTQGSLSTTGNSLDLAIEGSGYFQVLMPDGRTGYTRAGNFNISAEGKIVNDAGMPVQPEITIPEGAQTITIGNDGTVTAQLAGQNDPSTLGQIQTARFINPAGLEPTGNNMLVETPASGTPQVGAPNIDGRGAVRQGSLEQSNVNVVEELVDMIETQRAYEVNSKMISSTDEM
;
A
#
# COMPACT_ATOMS: atom_id res chain seq x y z
N MET A 1 6.51 -26.99 -31.19
CA MET A 1 6.20 -25.54 -31.22
C MET A 1 4.92 -25.19 -30.43
N THR A 2 3.92 -26.04 -30.47
CA THR A 2 2.66 -25.88 -29.71
C THR A 2 2.85 -25.76 -28.21
N THR A 3 3.76 -26.52 -27.59
CA THR A 3 4.05 -26.47 -26.16
C THR A 3 4.63 -25.13 -25.69
N ALA A 4 5.47 -24.47 -26.48
CA ALA A 4 6.04 -23.16 -26.14
C ALA A 4 4.96 -22.06 -26.19
N ALA A 5 4.08 -22.07 -27.19
CA ALA A 5 2.96 -21.12 -27.30
C ALA A 5 1.97 -21.29 -26.14
N LEU A 6 1.66 -22.55 -25.78
CA LEU A 6 0.81 -22.85 -24.62
C LEU A 6 1.43 -22.36 -23.30
N HIS A 7 2.76 -22.51 -23.15
CA HIS A 7 3.45 -22.00 -21.96
C HIS A 7 3.35 -20.47 -21.85
N VAL A 8 3.59 -19.75 -22.95
CA VAL A 8 3.44 -18.29 -23.00
C VAL A 8 2.02 -17.85 -22.66
N ALA A 9 1.02 -18.51 -23.26
CA ALA A 9 -0.38 -18.20 -22.99
C ALA A 9 -0.77 -18.49 -21.52
N ARG A 10 -0.27 -19.58 -20.93
CA ARG A 10 -0.47 -19.90 -19.53
C ARG A 10 0.12 -18.83 -18.61
N THR A 11 1.39 -18.43 -18.83
CA THR A 11 2.01 -17.37 -18.00
C THR A 11 1.26 -16.05 -18.14
N GLY A 12 0.71 -15.74 -19.32
CA GLY A 12 -0.17 -14.59 -19.54
C GLY A 12 -1.48 -14.68 -18.74
N LEU A 13 -2.12 -15.87 -18.70
CA LEU A 13 -3.32 -16.10 -17.88
C LEU A 13 -3.04 -15.93 -16.38
N ASP A 14 -1.96 -16.52 -15.88
CA ASP A 14 -1.56 -16.42 -14.49
C ASP A 14 -1.28 -14.95 -14.10
N ALA A 15 -0.64 -14.20 -14.98
CA ALA A 15 -0.39 -12.77 -14.80
C ALA A 15 -1.69 -11.96 -14.75
N GLN A 16 -2.62 -12.19 -15.69
CA GLN A 16 -3.91 -11.48 -15.71
C GLN A 16 -4.79 -11.86 -14.51
N ALA A 17 -4.78 -13.13 -14.09
CA ALA A 17 -5.50 -13.57 -12.90
C ALA A 17 -4.99 -12.85 -11.64
N THR A 18 -3.67 -12.73 -11.49
CA THR A 18 -3.07 -12.02 -10.36
C THR A 18 -3.37 -10.51 -10.41
N ARG A 19 -3.29 -9.88 -11.59
CA ARG A 19 -3.69 -8.48 -11.77
C ARG A 19 -5.14 -8.26 -11.36
N MET A 20 -6.04 -9.16 -11.74
CA MET A 20 -7.45 -9.10 -11.36
C MET A 20 -7.65 -9.19 -9.85
N GLN A 21 -6.89 -10.05 -9.15
CA GLN A 21 -6.93 -10.13 -7.68
C GLN A 21 -6.50 -8.83 -7.01
N VAL A 22 -5.44 -8.18 -7.52
CA VAL A 22 -4.97 -6.89 -6.99
C VAL A 22 -6.02 -5.80 -7.20
N ILE A 23 -6.61 -5.70 -8.40
CA ILE A 23 -7.68 -4.74 -8.71
C ILE A 23 -8.90 -4.99 -7.82
N ALA A 24 -9.30 -6.24 -7.65
CA ALA A 24 -10.43 -6.60 -6.79
C ALA A 24 -10.17 -6.23 -5.32
N ASN A 25 -8.94 -6.43 -4.83
CA ASN A 25 -8.54 -6.01 -3.49
C ASN A 25 -8.57 -4.49 -3.33
N ASN A 26 -8.08 -3.73 -4.32
CA ASN A 26 -8.15 -2.27 -4.33
C ASN A 26 -9.60 -1.80 -4.26
N LEU A 27 -10.46 -2.35 -5.10
CA LEU A 27 -11.88 -1.99 -5.16
C LEU A 27 -12.62 -2.32 -3.87
N ALA A 28 -12.35 -3.48 -3.27
CA ALA A 28 -12.94 -3.87 -1.98
C ALA A 28 -12.56 -2.90 -0.85
N ASN A 29 -11.35 -2.30 -0.92
CA ASN A 29 -10.81 -1.40 0.10
C ASN A 29 -10.95 0.09 -0.25
N VAL A 30 -11.80 0.45 -1.21
CA VAL A 30 -11.99 1.87 -1.59
C VAL A 30 -12.52 2.74 -0.44
N ASN A 31 -13.35 2.17 0.44
CA ASN A 31 -13.91 2.85 1.61
C ASN A 31 -13.09 2.63 2.89
N THR A 32 -11.97 1.91 2.84
CA THR A 32 -11.12 1.65 3.99
C THR A 32 -10.25 2.88 4.27
N THR A 33 -10.35 3.45 5.47
CA THR A 33 -9.58 4.62 5.91
C THR A 33 -8.07 4.35 5.84
N GLY A 34 -7.32 5.25 5.19
CA GLY A 34 -5.87 5.14 5.09
C GLY A 34 -5.36 3.97 4.22
N PHE A 35 -6.23 3.31 3.48
CA PHE A 35 -5.81 2.25 2.55
C PHE A 35 -4.99 2.84 1.40
N LYS A 36 -3.91 2.16 1.04
CA LYS A 36 -3.07 2.50 -0.12
C LYS A 36 -3.22 1.42 -1.19
N ARG A 37 -3.52 1.86 -2.41
CA ARG A 37 -3.73 0.98 -3.55
C ARG A 37 -2.46 0.17 -3.85
N ASP A 38 -2.64 -1.11 -4.16
CA ASP A 38 -1.58 -1.99 -4.60
C ASP A 38 -1.48 -1.99 -6.13
N ARG A 39 -0.25 -2.11 -6.64
CA ARG A 39 0.05 -2.29 -8.06
C ARG A 39 0.85 -3.55 -8.28
N ALA A 40 0.41 -4.42 -9.18
CA ALA A 40 1.17 -5.56 -9.63
C ALA A 40 2.26 -5.13 -10.63
N SER A 41 3.46 -5.68 -10.47
CA SER A 41 4.59 -5.49 -11.37
C SER A 41 4.96 -6.81 -12.04
N PHE A 42 5.18 -6.76 -13.35
CA PHE A 42 5.49 -7.93 -14.18
C PHE A 42 6.82 -7.76 -14.89
N GLU A 43 7.48 -8.87 -15.17
CA GLU A 43 8.74 -8.93 -15.88
C GLU A 43 8.66 -9.98 -16.99
N THR A 44 9.38 -9.75 -18.07
CA THR A 44 9.50 -10.73 -19.16
C THR A 44 10.43 -11.86 -18.74
N LEU A 45 10.05 -13.09 -19.04
CA LEU A 45 10.93 -14.25 -18.89
C LEU A 45 12.07 -14.22 -19.93
N ALA A 46 13.11 -15.00 -19.67
CA ALA A 46 14.27 -15.07 -20.55
C ALA A 46 13.89 -15.45 -21.99
N TYR A 47 14.52 -14.81 -22.96
CA TYR A 47 14.30 -15.12 -24.36
C TYR A 47 15.08 -16.38 -24.77
N GLN A 48 14.43 -17.27 -25.50
CA GLN A 48 15.08 -18.41 -26.13
C GLN A 48 15.70 -17.96 -27.46
N MET A 49 17.03 -17.97 -27.54
CA MET A 49 17.75 -17.62 -28.76
C MET A 49 17.84 -18.83 -29.64
N ILE A 50 17.13 -18.83 -30.78
CA ILE A 50 17.19 -19.90 -31.80
C ILE A 50 18.31 -19.64 -32.75
N ARG A 51 18.59 -18.37 -33.10
CA ARG A 51 19.66 -17.96 -33.96
C ARG A 51 20.26 -16.65 -33.48
N ALA A 52 21.58 -16.63 -33.28
CA ALA A 52 22.29 -15.43 -32.88
C ALA A 52 22.38 -14.41 -34.05
N PRO A 53 22.31 -13.10 -33.79
CA PRO A 53 22.66 -12.09 -34.79
C PRO A 53 24.10 -12.28 -35.23
N GLY A 54 24.36 -12.21 -36.54
CA GLY A 54 25.69 -12.44 -37.10
C GLY A 54 26.09 -13.91 -37.28
N ALA A 55 25.19 -14.87 -37.02
CA ALA A 55 25.43 -16.27 -37.36
C ALA A 55 25.59 -16.43 -38.90
N ASN A 56 26.46 -17.34 -39.34
CA ASN A 56 26.69 -17.57 -40.76
C ASN A 56 25.44 -18.14 -41.44
N SER A 57 24.99 -17.51 -42.52
CA SER A 57 23.92 -18.01 -43.38
C SER A 57 24.48 -18.79 -44.57
N SER A 58 25.73 -18.47 -44.99
CA SER A 58 26.50 -19.07 -46.03
C SER A 58 27.97 -19.01 -45.67
N ALA A 59 28.86 -19.49 -46.55
CA ALA A 59 30.32 -19.41 -46.37
C ALA A 59 30.80 -17.95 -46.22
N ASP A 60 30.15 -17.01 -46.91
CA ASP A 60 30.56 -15.59 -46.98
C ASP A 60 29.52 -14.62 -46.38
N ASP A 61 28.28 -15.09 -46.12
CA ASP A 61 27.17 -14.22 -45.65
C ASP A 61 26.76 -14.50 -44.21
N LYS A 62 26.38 -13.42 -43.49
CA LYS A 62 25.90 -13.47 -42.10
C LYS A 62 24.48 -12.93 -42.00
N TYR A 63 23.68 -13.55 -41.14
CA TYR A 63 22.36 -13.02 -40.82
C TYR A 63 22.46 -11.66 -40.10
N ALA A 64 21.85 -10.64 -40.67
CA ALA A 64 21.80 -9.31 -40.07
C ALA A 64 20.92 -9.29 -38.80
N ILE A 65 19.94 -10.20 -38.71
CA ILE A 65 18.96 -10.25 -37.63
C ILE A 65 18.96 -11.64 -36.97
N GLY A 66 19.04 -11.68 -35.65
CA GLY A 66 18.84 -12.90 -34.87
C GLY A 66 17.38 -13.32 -34.78
N LEU A 67 17.11 -14.55 -34.34
CA LEU A 67 15.77 -15.05 -34.00
C LEU A 67 15.75 -15.42 -32.53
N SER A 68 15.04 -14.61 -31.75
CA SER A 68 14.77 -14.84 -30.32
C SER A 68 13.28 -14.93 -30.07
N LEU A 69 12.85 -15.92 -29.32
CA LEU A 69 11.46 -16.12 -28.95
C LEU A 69 11.31 -15.83 -27.43
N GLY A 70 10.32 -15.01 -27.07
CA GLY A 70 9.94 -14.77 -25.68
C GLY A 70 9.29 -16.02 -25.07
N THR A 71 9.57 -16.29 -23.80
CA THR A 71 9.02 -17.45 -23.07
C THR A 71 7.85 -17.11 -22.16
N GLY A 72 7.43 -15.82 -22.15
CA GLY A 72 6.26 -15.36 -21.39
C GLY A 72 6.60 -14.27 -20.37
N VAL A 73 5.77 -14.17 -19.35
CA VAL A 73 5.79 -13.16 -18.29
C VAL A 73 5.78 -13.82 -16.92
N GLN A 74 6.42 -13.21 -15.95
CA GLN A 74 6.29 -13.58 -14.54
C GLN A 74 5.93 -12.37 -13.68
N MET A 75 5.27 -12.63 -12.56
CA MET A 75 4.99 -11.62 -11.55
C MET A 75 6.25 -11.38 -10.71
N MET A 76 6.65 -10.11 -10.58
CA MET A 76 7.77 -9.70 -9.71
C MET A 76 7.30 -9.45 -8.27
N GLY A 77 6.11 -8.87 -8.11
CA GLY A 77 5.56 -8.55 -6.80
C GLY A 77 4.46 -7.51 -6.88
N THR A 78 3.95 -7.16 -5.70
CA THR A 78 3.01 -6.05 -5.51
C THR A 78 3.69 -4.94 -4.75
N ALA A 79 3.45 -3.70 -5.13
CA ALA A 79 3.97 -2.52 -4.45
C ALA A 79 2.81 -1.57 -4.11
N LYS A 80 2.80 -1.06 -2.88
CA LYS A 80 1.85 -0.02 -2.46
C LYS A 80 2.22 1.32 -3.08
N ILE A 81 1.21 2.02 -3.58
CA ILE A 81 1.34 3.39 -4.07
C ILE A 81 1.05 4.33 -2.91
N ASP A 82 2.07 4.99 -2.40
CA ASP A 82 1.99 5.86 -1.20
C ASP A 82 1.57 7.31 -1.52
N THR A 83 0.77 7.51 -2.58
CA THR A 83 0.16 8.81 -2.82
C THR A 83 -0.92 9.09 -1.77
N GLN A 84 -1.05 10.36 -1.38
CA GLN A 84 -2.05 10.76 -0.41
C GLN A 84 -3.46 10.62 -0.98
N GLY A 85 -4.37 10.03 -0.18
CA GLY A 85 -5.79 10.01 -0.47
C GLY A 85 -6.46 11.35 -0.15
N SER A 86 -7.74 11.50 -0.47
CA SER A 86 -8.49 12.69 -0.08
C SER A 86 -8.71 12.74 1.43
N LEU A 87 -8.62 13.95 2.00
CA LEU A 87 -8.92 14.17 3.41
C LEU A 87 -10.40 14.51 3.57
N SER A 88 -11.10 13.73 4.40
CA SER A 88 -12.50 13.93 4.74
C SER A 88 -12.61 14.45 6.16
N THR A 89 -13.32 15.55 6.36
CA THR A 89 -13.58 16.10 7.69
C THR A 89 -14.72 15.33 8.36
N THR A 90 -14.48 14.79 9.56
CA THR A 90 -15.45 13.97 10.31
C THR A 90 -16.03 14.69 11.52
N GLY A 91 -15.31 15.69 12.06
CA GLY A 91 -15.72 16.42 13.26
C GLY A 91 -15.46 15.67 14.58
N ASN A 92 -14.99 14.43 14.56
CA ASN A 92 -14.56 13.72 15.76
C ASN A 92 -13.15 14.15 16.15
N SER A 93 -12.94 14.52 17.41
CA SER A 93 -11.65 15.04 17.90
C SER A 93 -10.52 14.00 17.91
N LEU A 94 -10.84 12.71 17.86
CA LEU A 94 -9.87 11.62 17.83
C LEU A 94 -9.57 11.09 16.42
N ASP A 95 -10.30 11.59 15.43
CA ASP A 95 -9.99 11.29 14.05
C ASP A 95 -8.82 12.16 13.58
N LEU A 96 -7.74 11.50 13.17
CA LEU A 96 -6.49 12.15 12.80
C LEU A 96 -6.09 11.76 11.38
N ALA A 97 -5.66 12.73 10.62
CA ALA A 97 -5.04 12.48 9.31
C ALA A 97 -3.64 13.05 9.28
N ILE A 98 -2.74 12.40 8.53
CA ILE A 98 -1.41 12.94 8.26
C ILE A 98 -1.46 13.62 6.89
N GLU A 99 -1.22 14.92 6.84
CA GLU A 99 -1.08 15.67 5.60
C GLU A 99 0.39 15.66 5.16
N GLY A 100 0.72 14.83 4.19
CA GLY A 100 2.09 14.56 3.75
C GLY A 100 2.57 13.15 4.05
N SER A 101 3.89 12.95 4.07
CA SER A 101 4.52 11.63 4.28
C SER A 101 4.60 11.28 5.77
N GLY A 102 4.36 10.01 6.11
CA GLY A 102 4.50 9.49 7.48
C GLY A 102 3.42 8.46 7.80
N TYR A 103 3.56 7.79 8.94
CA TYR A 103 2.65 6.77 9.44
C TYR A 103 2.49 6.95 10.94
N PHE A 104 1.31 6.64 11.46
CA PHE A 104 1.10 6.49 12.90
C PHE A 104 1.75 5.20 13.37
N GLN A 105 2.25 5.21 14.60
CA GLN A 105 2.86 4.06 15.25
C GLN A 105 1.87 3.46 16.25
N VAL A 106 1.71 2.16 16.20
CA VAL A 106 0.80 1.40 17.05
C VAL A 106 1.53 0.18 17.61
N LEU A 107 1.37 -0.10 18.89
CA LEU A 107 1.95 -1.29 19.49
C LEU A 107 1.09 -2.51 19.19
N MET A 108 1.66 -3.47 18.47
CA MET A 108 0.98 -4.73 18.14
C MET A 108 1.01 -5.71 19.32
N PRO A 109 0.07 -6.67 19.40
CA PRO A 109 0.03 -7.65 20.48
C PRO A 109 1.27 -8.54 20.58
N ASP A 110 2.04 -8.68 19.51
CA ASP A 110 3.30 -9.41 19.45
C ASP A 110 4.51 -8.60 19.95
N GLY A 111 4.28 -7.36 20.40
CA GLY A 111 5.32 -6.47 20.90
C GLY A 111 6.06 -5.67 19.82
N ARG A 112 5.78 -5.91 18.53
CA ARG A 112 6.35 -5.13 17.43
C ARG A 112 5.60 -3.82 17.24
N THR A 113 6.26 -2.82 16.68
CA THR A 113 5.62 -1.58 16.25
C THR A 113 5.00 -1.79 14.88
N GLY A 114 3.70 -1.57 14.78
CA GLY A 114 2.96 -1.50 13.52
C GLY A 114 2.82 -0.06 13.07
N TYR A 115 2.76 0.13 11.77
CA TYR A 115 2.63 1.44 11.12
C TYR A 115 1.32 1.48 10.34
N THR A 116 0.56 2.57 10.49
CA THR A 116 -0.72 2.72 9.81
C THR A 116 -0.96 4.15 9.34
N ARG A 117 -1.75 4.30 8.28
CA ARG A 117 -2.32 5.57 7.84
C ARG A 117 -3.76 5.78 8.34
N ALA A 118 -4.37 4.73 8.89
CA ALA A 118 -5.69 4.83 9.48
C ALA A 118 -5.60 5.64 10.79
N GLY A 119 -6.34 6.73 10.84
CA GLY A 119 -6.33 7.65 11.99
C GLY A 119 -7.64 7.67 12.76
N ASN A 120 -8.47 6.65 12.61
CA ASN A 120 -9.70 6.44 13.37
C ASN A 120 -9.36 5.88 14.76
N PHE A 121 -9.03 6.77 15.68
CA PHE A 121 -8.64 6.39 17.03
C PHE A 121 -9.82 6.50 18.00
N ASN A 122 -9.75 5.69 19.06
CA ASN A 122 -10.73 5.64 20.16
C ASN A 122 -10.00 5.72 21.50
N ILE A 123 -10.75 5.89 22.57
CA ILE A 123 -10.22 5.85 23.94
C ILE A 123 -10.54 4.49 24.55
N SER A 124 -9.54 3.81 25.10
CA SER A 124 -9.75 2.56 25.85
C SER A 124 -10.35 2.82 27.23
N ALA A 125 -10.78 1.76 27.91
CA ALA A 125 -11.29 1.84 29.27
C ALA A 125 -10.27 2.42 30.26
N GLU A 126 -8.97 2.30 29.96
CA GLU A 126 -7.86 2.85 30.75
C GLU A 126 -7.49 4.29 30.34
N GLY A 127 -8.26 4.91 29.44
CA GLY A 127 -7.99 6.25 28.92
C GLY A 127 -6.90 6.36 27.88
N LYS A 128 -6.36 5.25 27.36
CA LYS A 128 -5.32 5.25 26.31
C LYS A 128 -5.93 5.46 24.93
N ILE A 129 -5.19 6.16 24.06
CA ILE A 129 -5.56 6.29 22.65
C ILE A 129 -5.23 4.96 21.94
N VAL A 130 -6.25 4.32 21.37
CA VAL A 130 -6.14 3.02 20.68
C VAL A 130 -6.77 3.10 19.29
N ASN A 131 -6.36 2.19 18.41
CA ASN A 131 -7.05 2.01 17.12
C ASN A 131 -8.32 1.15 17.31
N ASP A 132 -9.09 0.91 16.24
CA ASP A 132 -10.30 0.08 16.25
C ASP A 132 -10.08 -1.36 16.71
N ALA A 133 -8.85 -1.87 16.57
CA ALA A 133 -8.47 -3.20 17.05
C ALA A 133 -8.01 -3.22 18.52
N GLY A 134 -8.10 -2.08 19.24
CA GLY A 134 -7.71 -1.96 20.65
C GLY A 134 -6.20 -1.83 20.87
N MET A 135 -5.39 -1.63 19.83
CA MET A 135 -3.94 -1.49 19.94
C MET A 135 -3.57 -0.03 20.28
N PRO A 136 -2.71 0.21 21.30
CA PRO A 136 -2.35 1.57 21.71
C PRO A 136 -1.40 2.25 20.72
N VAL A 137 -1.60 3.56 20.54
CA VAL A 137 -0.72 4.43 19.75
C VAL A 137 0.58 4.67 20.52
N GLN A 138 1.70 4.72 19.81
CA GLN A 138 2.99 5.05 20.40
C GLN A 138 3.44 6.48 20.03
N PRO A 139 4.02 7.23 20.99
CA PRO A 139 4.12 6.92 22.43
C PRO A 139 2.72 6.86 23.10
N GLU A 140 2.61 6.02 24.13
CA GLU A 140 1.33 5.90 24.85
C GLU A 140 0.95 7.21 25.50
N ILE A 141 -0.25 7.70 25.16
CA ILE A 141 -0.82 8.91 25.74
C ILE A 141 -2.10 8.51 26.48
N THR A 142 -2.14 8.85 27.77
CA THR A 142 -3.31 8.57 28.60
C THR A 142 -4.10 9.86 28.79
N ILE A 143 -5.37 9.81 28.45
CA ILE A 143 -6.33 10.90 28.65
C ILE A 143 -6.93 10.74 30.04
N PRO A 144 -6.81 11.75 30.94
CA PRO A 144 -7.37 11.67 32.28
C PRO A 144 -8.90 11.68 32.26
N GLU A 145 -9.49 10.99 33.22
CA GLU A 145 -10.93 11.02 33.39
C GLU A 145 -11.42 12.46 33.66
N GLY A 146 -12.51 12.86 33.02
CA GLY A 146 -13.05 14.20 33.12
C GLY A 146 -12.52 15.22 32.12
N ALA A 147 -11.75 14.80 31.10
CA ALA A 147 -11.39 15.63 29.97
C ALA A 147 -12.65 16.04 29.18
N GLN A 148 -12.92 17.34 29.09
CA GLN A 148 -14.06 17.89 28.34
C GLN A 148 -13.75 18.06 26.86
N THR A 149 -12.54 18.52 26.55
CA THR A 149 -12.11 18.79 25.20
C THR A 149 -10.68 18.29 24.98
N ILE A 150 -10.47 17.57 23.89
CA ILE A 150 -9.15 17.10 23.48
C ILE A 150 -8.78 17.88 22.22
N THR A 151 -7.64 18.56 22.24
CA THR A 151 -7.11 19.28 21.10
C THR A 151 -5.75 18.72 20.73
N ILE A 152 -5.59 18.42 19.43
CA ILE A 152 -4.35 17.87 18.89
C ILE A 152 -3.79 18.87 17.88
N GLY A 153 -2.60 19.36 18.17
CA GLY A 153 -1.89 20.31 17.30
C GLY A 153 -1.35 19.67 16.03
N ASN A 154 -1.03 20.49 15.04
CA ASN A 154 -0.40 20.03 13.79
C ASN A 154 1.00 19.40 14.00
N ASP A 155 1.63 19.70 15.13
CA ASP A 155 2.87 19.12 15.62
C ASP A 155 2.69 17.81 16.38
N GLY A 156 1.45 17.32 16.49
CA GLY A 156 1.10 16.12 17.25
C GLY A 156 0.97 16.32 18.76
N THR A 157 1.09 17.55 19.28
CA THR A 157 0.92 17.81 20.72
C THR A 157 -0.54 17.59 21.10
N VAL A 158 -0.76 16.70 22.07
CA VAL A 158 -2.10 16.38 22.61
C VAL A 158 -2.31 17.17 23.90
N THR A 159 -3.33 17.99 23.89
CA THR A 159 -3.74 18.78 25.06
C THR A 159 -5.18 18.41 25.44
N ALA A 160 -5.46 18.35 26.74
CA ALA A 160 -6.82 18.14 27.24
C ALA A 160 -7.19 19.25 28.20
N GLN A 161 -8.43 19.68 28.09
CA GLN A 161 -9.04 20.62 29.07
C GLN A 161 -9.86 19.80 30.07
N LEU A 162 -9.45 19.89 31.34
CA LEU A 162 -10.12 19.23 32.45
C LEU A 162 -11.27 20.11 32.98
N ALA A 163 -12.32 19.47 33.47
CA ALA A 163 -13.41 20.18 34.15
C ALA A 163 -12.87 20.97 35.35
N GLY A 164 -13.10 22.30 35.36
CA GLY A 164 -12.65 23.19 36.45
C GLY A 164 -11.26 23.78 36.31
N GLN A 165 -10.51 23.47 35.25
CA GLN A 165 -9.24 24.13 34.89
C GLN A 165 -9.43 24.99 33.65
N ASN A 166 -8.97 26.24 33.70
CA ASN A 166 -9.03 27.13 32.53
C ASN A 166 -7.87 26.92 31.54
N ASP A 167 -6.75 26.37 32.02
CA ASP A 167 -5.57 26.14 31.18
C ASP A 167 -5.55 24.69 30.68
N PRO A 168 -5.33 24.48 29.36
CA PRO A 168 -5.19 23.14 28.79
C PRO A 168 -3.91 22.45 29.30
N SER A 169 -4.05 21.21 29.75
CA SER A 169 -2.93 20.39 30.19
C SER A 169 -2.36 19.61 29.00
N THR A 170 -1.05 19.67 28.77
CA THR A 170 -0.37 18.87 27.77
C THR A 170 -0.18 17.44 28.27
N LEU A 171 -0.76 16.47 27.55
CA LEU A 171 -0.70 15.04 27.90
C LEU A 171 0.49 14.33 27.28
N GLY A 172 0.89 14.76 26.09
CA GLY A 172 1.98 14.14 25.34
C GLY A 172 2.03 14.62 23.89
N GLN A 173 2.84 13.94 23.09
CA GLN A 173 2.98 14.25 21.67
C GLN A 173 2.91 12.95 20.86
N ILE A 174 2.00 12.90 19.90
CA ILE A 174 1.92 11.81 18.91
C ILE A 174 3.13 11.95 17.99
N GLN A 175 3.85 10.87 17.78
CA GLN A 175 4.97 10.81 16.86
C GLN A 175 4.56 10.09 15.58
N THR A 176 5.13 10.53 14.45
CA THR A 176 4.98 9.88 13.16
C THR A 176 6.30 9.29 12.70
N ALA A 177 6.21 8.16 12.02
CA ALA A 177 7.35 7.49 11.41
C ALA A 177 7.36 7.73 9.92
N ARG A 178 8.52 8.04 9.35
CA ARG A 178 8.74 8.13 7.91
C ARG A 178 9.72 7.05 7.47
N PHE A 179 9.47 6.44 6.31
CA PHE A 179 10.36 5.45 5.71
C PHE A 179 10.99 6.00 4.43
N ILE A 180 12.21 5.57 4.16
CA ILE A 180 12.91 5.90 2.91
C ILE A 180 12.24 5.17 1.74
N ASN A 181 11.86 3.89 1.97
CA ASN A 181 11.16 3.07 0.98
C ASN A 181 9.84 2.53 1.54
N PRO A 182 8.72 3.26 1.43
CA PRO A 182 7.42 2.80 1.91
C PRO A 182 6.92 1.51 1.23
N ALA A 183 7.30 1.29 -0.04
CA ALA A 183 6.91 0.09 -0.79
C ALA A 183 7.52 -1.20 -0.22
N GLY A 184 8.59 -1.09 0.57
CA GLY A 184 9.23 -2.22 1.25
C GLY A 184 8.56 -2.63 2.56
N LEU A 185 7.53 -1.93 3.02
CA LEU A 185 6.78 -2.30 4.22
C LEU A 185 5.93 -3.56 3.97
N GLU A 186 5.90 -4.46 4.94
CA GLU A 186 5.11 -5.70 4.88
C GLU A 186 3.71 -5.50 5.46
N PRO A 187 2.63 -5.76 4.70
CA PRO A 187 1.27 -5.70 5.21
C PRO A 187 0.97 -6.93 6.08
N THR A 188 0.53 -6.70 7.33
CA THR A 188 0.22 -7.75 8.31
C THR A 188 -1.30 -7.97 8.47
N GLY A 189 -2.14 -7.21 7.77
CA GLY A 189 -3.59 -7.18 7.96
C GLY A 189 -4.03 -6.00 8.84
N ASN A 190 -5.36 -5.81 8.98
CA ASN A 190 -5.96 -4.71 9.76
C ASN A 190 -5.41 -3.31 9.40
N ASN A 191 -5.04 -3.13 8.14
CA ASN A 191 -4.40 -1.90 7.63
C ASN A 191 -3.08 -1.52 8.35
N MET A 192 -2.40 -2.54 8.91
CA MET A 192 -1.12 -2.41 9.59
C MET A 192 0.03 -2.83 8.69
N LEU A 193 1.12 -2.10 8.77
CA LEU A 193 2.37 -2.35 8.07
C LEU A 193 3.48 -2.60 9.10
N VAL A 194 4.44 -3.44 8.76
CA VAL A 194 5.61 -3.71 9.61
C VAL A 194 6.87 -3.39 8.83
N GLU A 195 7.89 -2.92 9.54
CA GLU A 195 9.19 -2.64 8.95
C GLU A 195 9.89 -3.91 8.46
N THR A 196 10.60 -3.78 7.37
CA THR A 196 11.45 -4.83 6.81
C THR A 196 12.84 -4.27 6.49
N PRO A 197 13.83 -5.12 6.26
CA PRO A 197 15.13 -4.66 5.77
C PRO A 197 15.05 -3.87 4.46
N ALA A 198 14.00 -4.08 3.64
CA ALA A 198 13.78 -3.38 2.38
C ALA A 198 13.16 -1.97 2.58
N SER A 199 12.40 -1.75 3.65
CA SER A 199 11.84 -0.42 3.98
C SER A 199 12.88 0.53 4.57
N GLY A 200 13.92 -0.03 5.17
CA GLY A 200 14.88 0.70 6.01
C GLY A 200 14.32 1.00 7.41
N THR A 201 15.16 1.56 8.27
CA THR A 201 14.79 1.92 9.64
C THR A 201 13.81 3.12 9.66
N PRO A 202 12.79 3.09 10.55
CA PRO A 202 11.84 4.19 10.69
C PRO A 202 12.53 5.45 11.21
N GLN A 203 12.26 6.56 10.55
CA GLN A 203 12.63 7.89 11.04
C GLN A 203 11.49 8.46 11.88
N VAL A 204 11.54 8.18 13.18
CA VAL A 204 10.51 8.59 14.14
C VAL A 204 10.77 10.00 14.62
N GLY A 205 9.70 10.78 14.82
CA GLY A 205 9.79 12.11 15.41
C GLY A 205 8.49 12.89 15.34
N ALA A 206 8.55 14.14 15.79
CA ALA A 206 7.40 15.03 15.79
C ALA A 206 6.90 15.27 14.35
N PRO A 207 5.58 15.32 14.12
CA PRO A 207 4.98 15.71 12.85
C PRO A 207 5.44 17.12 12.44
N ASN A 208 5.29 17.42 11.13
CA ASN A 208 5.65 18.72 10.54
C ASN A 208 7.14 19.11 10.62
N ILE A 209 8.03 18.16 10.93
CA ILE A 209 9.48 18.36 10.99
C ILE A 209 10.19 17.31 10.13
N ASP A 210 11.34 17.65 9.52
CA ASP A 210 12.18 16.75 8.71
C ASP A 210 11.43 16.02 7.58
N GLY A 211 10.48 16.72 6.95
CA GLY A 211 9.69 16.17 5.85
C GLY A 211 8.63 15.13 6.28
N ARG A 212 8.35 15.01 7.56
CA ARG A 212 7.16 14.32 8.07
C ARG A 212 5.94 15.22 7.88
N GLY A 213 4.81 14.60 7.52
CA GLY A 213 3.54 15.31 7.35
C GLY A 213 3.02 15.89 8.65
N ALA A 214 2.20 16.94 8.55
CA ALA A 214 1.50 17.53 9.69
C ALA A 214 0.30 16.65 10.08
N VAL A 215 -0.02 16.60 11.38
CA VAL A 215 -1.24 15.95 11.87
C VAL A 215 -2.40 16.92 11.77
N ARG A 216 -3.53 16.46 11.26
CA ARG A 216 -4.76 17.21 11.15
C ARG A 216 -5.86 16.53 11.96
N GLN A 217 -6.37 17.25 12.98
CA GLN A 217 -7.46 16.77 13.81
C GLN A 217 -8.82 16.90 13.11
N GLY A 218 -9.76 16.01 13.43
CA GLY A 218 -11.13 16.02 12.92
C GLY A 218 -11.21 15.64 11.45
N SER A 219 -10.24 14.91 10.95
CA SER A 219 -10.18 14.49 9.55
C SER A 219 -9.63 13.07 9.45
N LEU A 220 -10.07 12.35 8.42
CA LEU A 220 -9.56 11.02 8.07
C LEU A 220 -9.03 11.01 6.64
N GLU A 221 -7.97 10.28 6.42
CA GLU A 221 -7.47 10.02 5.07
C GLU A 221 -8.28 8.90 4.44
N GLN A 222 -8.93 9.16 3.32
CA GLN A 222 -9.61 8.14 2.53
C GLN A 222 -8.62 7.33 1.70
N SER A 223 -9.08 6.17 1.21
CA SER A 223 -8.32 5.38 0.26
C SER A 223 -7.92 6.21 -0.97
N ASN A 224 -6.72 5.98 -1.51
CA ASN A 224 -6.26 6.59 -2.76
C ASN A 224 -6.69 5.81 -4.01
N VAL A 225 -7.64 4.89 -3.86
CA VAL A 225 -8.23 4.10 -4.95
C VAL A 225 -9.25 4.92 -5.72
N ASN A 226 -9.11 4.99 -7.04
CA ASN A 226 -10.12 5.54 -7.92
C ASN A 226 -10.99 4.42 -8.50
N VAL A 227 -12.26 4.36 -8.10
CA VAL A 227 -13.20 3.31 -8.51
C VAL A 227 -13.32 3.19 -10.03
N VAL A 228 -13.40 4.33 -10.74
CA VAL A 228 -13.59 4.34 -12.20
C VAL A 228 -12.36 3.78 -12.90
N GLU A 229 -11.17 4.16 -12.46
CA GLU A 229 -9.89 3.66 -13.00
C GLU A 229 -9.76 2.15 -12.77
N GLU A 230 -10.01 1.67 -11.54
CA GLU A 230 -9.95 0.25 -11.22
C GLU A 230 -10.99 -0.59 -11.98
N LEU A 231 -12.20 -0.05 -12.22
CA LEU A 231 -13.22 -0.73 -13.02
C LEU A 231 -12.81 -0.86 -14.50
N VAL A 232 -12.20 0.19 -15.07
CA VAL A 232 -11.67 0.13 -16.44
C VAL A 232 -10.53 -0.87 -16.53
N ASP A 233 -9.58 -0.82 -15.59
CA ASP A 233 -8.48 -1.78 -15.50
C ASP A 233 -8.99 -3.23 -15.34
N MET A 234 -10.06 -3.44 -14.59
CA MET A 234 -10.70 -4.75 -14.43
C MET A 234 -11.27 -5.25 -15.76
N ILE A 235 -12.00 -4.41 -16.51
CA ILE A 235 -12.58 -4.77 -17.80
C ILE A 235 -11.47 -5.13 -18.81
N GLU A 236 -10.40 -4.33 -18.86
CA GLU A 236 -9.26 -4.59 -19.73
C GLU A 236 -8.58 -5.93 -19.37
N THR A 237 -8.37 -6.17 -18.08
CA THR A 237 -7.77 -7.41 -17.58
C THR A 237 -8.64 -8.63 -17.89
N GLN A 238 -9.98 -8.52 -17.72
CA GLN A 238 -10.93 -9.58 -18.08
C GLN A 238 -10.89 -9.89 -19.57
N ARG A 239 -10.90 -8.87 -20.42
CA ARG A 239 -10.78 -9.06 -21.88
C ARG A 239 -9.46 -9.72 -22.28
N ALA A 240 -8.35 -9.29 -21.67
CA ALA A 240 -7.04 -9.91 -21.92
C ALA A 240 -7.02 -11.39 -21.46
N TYR A 241 -7.65 -11.69 -20.33
CA TYR A 241 -7.81 -13.07 -19.86
C TYR A 241 -8.62 -13.92 -20.83
N GLU A 242 -9.76 -13.42 -21.32
CA GLU A 242 -10.59 -14.12 -22.32
C GLU A 242 -9.83 -14.40 -23.63
N VAL A 243 -9.07 -13.42 -24.12
CA VAL A 243 -8.26 -13.59 -25.35
C VAL A 243 -7.19 -14.67 -25.14
N ASN A 244 -6.47 -14.64 -24.01
CA ASN A 244 -5.47 -15.65 -23.69
C ASN A 244 -6.09 -17.05 -23.54
N SER A 245 -7.29 -17.15 -22.93
CA SER A 245 -8.03 -18.40 -22.81
C SER A 245 -8.45 -18.96 -24.18
N LYS A 246 -8.94 -18.09 -25.09
CA LYS A 246 -9.30 -18.49 -26.46
C LYS A 246 -8.07 -18.94 -27.26
N MET A 247 -6.90 -18.31 -27.06
CA MET A 247 -5.66 -18.76 -27.68
C MET A 247 -5.29 -20.18 -27.27
N ILE A 248 -5.45 -20.53 -25.97
CA ILE A 248 -5.18 -21.89 -25.51
C ILE A 248 -6.13 -22.88 -26.18
N SER A 249 -7.44 -22.59 -26.19
CA SER A 249 -8.44 -23.46 -26.82
C SER A 249 -8.17 -23.67 -28.32
N SER A 250 -7.83 -22.62 -29.06
CA SER A 250 -7.52 -22.73 -30.49
C SER A 250 -6.20 -23.46 -30.76
N THR A 251 -5.26 -23.45 -29.83
CA THR A 251 -3.99 -24.17 -29.96
C THR A 251 -4.19 -25.67 -29.62
N ASP A 252 -5.16 -26.01 -28.79
CA ASP A 252 -5.48 -27.38 -28.42
C ASP A 252 -6.28 -28.11 -29.54
N GLU A 253 -7.01 -27.33 -30.35
CA GLU A 253 -7.74 -27.83 -31.55
C GLU A 253 -6.85 -28.04 -32.77
N MET A 254 -5.59 -27.59 -32.77
CA MET A 254 -4.62 -27.75 -33.84
C MET A 254 -3.69 -28.96 -33.65
#